data_d7ec95e4c9a3a2ce4a885b5de64e1509
#
_entry.id   d7ec95e4c9a3a2ce4a885b5de64e1509
#
_cell.length_a   1.000
_cell.length_b   1.000
_cell.length_c   1.000
_cell.angle_alpha   90.00
_cell.angle_beta   90.00
_cell.angle_gamma   90.00
#
_symmetry.space_group_name_H-M   'P 1'
#
loop_
_entity.id
_entity.type
_entity.pdbx_description
1 polymer ?
#
loop_
_entity_poly.entity_id
_entity_poly.type
_entity_poly.pdbx_seq_one_letter_code
_entity_poly.pdbx_strand_id
1 'polypeptide(L)'
;FKFLKIKDLINLELPLKYGQKISGHICQGHVDTIGKVLNIKKIDKSYLFDFQINQREKKDLIVKASICINGISLTISKITKKGFQIWVIPHTFKMTNLSTLKKNNLVNIEIDILSKYVKNFF
;
A
#
# COMPACT_ATOMS: atom_id res chain seq x y z
N PHE A 1 -12.47 4.39 6.47
CA PHE A 1 -12.65 5.60 7.32
C PHE A 1 -13.12 5.28 8.75
N LYS A 2 -13.36 4.01 9.10
CA LYS A 2 -13.92 3.61 10.41
C LYS A 2 -13.10 4.11 11.62
N PHE A 3 -11.80 4.25 11.47
CA PHE A 3 -10.88 4.62 12.56
C PHE A 3 -10.32 6.04 12.46
N LEU A 4 -10.79 6.84 11.49
CA LEU A 4 -10.33 8.21 11.31
C LEU A 4 -10.82 9.10 12.45
N LYS A 5 -9.92 9.95 12.92
CA LYS A 5 -10.19 10.98 13.94
C LYS A 5 -10.03 12.37 13.32
N ILE A 6 -10.61 13.36 13.97
CA ILE A 6 -10.41 14.76 13.58
C ILE A 6 -8.91 15.08 13.61
N LYS A 7 -8.41 15.75 12.57
CA LYS A 7 -7.00 16.11 12.33
C LYS A 7 -6.11 14.96 11.79
N ASP A 8 -6.64 13.76 11.57
CA ASP A 8 -5.86 12.75 10.85
C ASP A 8 -5.60 13.20 9.41
N LEU A 9 -4.40 12.96 8.93
CA LEU A 9 -4.02 13.23 7.54
C LEU A 9 -4.52 12.12 6.64
N ILE A 10 -5.11 12.51 5.52
CA ILE A 10 -5.52 11.57 4.47
C ILE A 10 -4.82 11.93 3.16
N ASN A 11 -4.56 10.92 2.35
CA ASN A 11 -4.03 11.14 1.01
C ASN A 11 -5.18 11.49 0.07
N LEU A 12 -4.98 12.53 -0.74
CA LEU A 12 -5.93 12.95 -1.76
C LEU A 12 -5.24 12.98 -3.12
N GLU A 13 -5.92 12.48 -4.12
CA GLU A 13 -5.46 12.48 -5.50
C GLU A 13 -6.63 12.87 -6.40
N LEU A 14 -6.33 13.69 -7.42
CA LEU A 14 -7.31 14.02 -8.45
C LEU A 14 -7.57 12.81 -9.34
N PRO A 15 -8.81 12.60 -9.79
CA PRO A 15 -9.13 11.50 -10.70
C PRO A 15 -8.40 11.67 -12.03
N LEU A 16 -8.00 10.54 -12.61
CA LEU A 16 -7.39 10.51 -13.94
C LEU A 16 -8.37 11.05 -14.99
N LYS A 17 -7.85 11.88 -15.88
CA LYS A 17 -8.58 12.35 -17.06
C LYS A 17 -8.18 11.52 -18.29
N TYR A 18 -9.09 11.38 -19.24
CA TYR A 18 -8.80 10.73 -20.50
C TYR A 18 -7.59 11.38 -21.18
N GLY A 19 -6.67 10.55 -21.67
CA GLY A 19 -5.42 11.01 -22.30
C GLY A 19 -4.28 11.39 -21.35
N GLN A 20 -4.48 11.34 -20.03
CA GLN A 20 -3.42 11.56 -19.06
C GLN A 20 -2.50 10.33 -18.92
N LYS A 21 -1.23 10.61 -18.61
CA LYS A 21 -0.29 9.55 -18.22
C LYS A 21 -0.66 8.99 -16.84
N ILE A 22 -0.62 7.67 -16.72
CA ILE A 22 -0.82 6.98 -15.44
C ILE A 22 0.53 6.96 -14.72
N SER A 23 0.54 7.51 -13.50
CA SER A 23 1.66 7.35 -12.56
C SER A 23 1.30 6.26 -11.57
N GLY A 24 2.18 5.28 -11.39
CA GLY A 24 1.90 4.10 -10.59
C GLY A 24 1.05 3.07 -11.35
N HIS A 25 0.01 2.57 -10.73
CA HIS A 25 -0.94 1.61 -11.33
C HIS A 25 -2.38 2.10 -11.19
N ILE A 26 -3.32 1.39 -11.82
CA ILE A 26 -4.75 1.73 -11.74
C ILE A 26 -5.27 1.33 -10.36
N CYS A 27 -5.52 2.31 -9.50
CA CYS A 27 -6.20 2.15 -8.23
C CYS A 27 -7.68 2.50 -8.41
N GLN A 28 -8.56 1.58 -8.01
CA GLN A 28 -10.01 1.72 -8.20
C GLN A 28 -10.70 2.34 -6.98
N GLY A 29 -10.01 2.43 -5.84
CA GLY A 29 -10.62 2.81 -4.57
C GLY A 29 -11.44 1.68 -3.94
N HIS A 30 -11.24 0.45 -4.38
CA HIS A 30 -11.88 -0.75 -3.85
C HIS A 30 -10.97 -1.40 -2.80
N VAL A 31 -11.09 -0.95 -1.56
CA VAL A 31 -10.31 -1.48 -0.44
C VAL A 31 -10.66 -2.95 -0.21
N ASP A 32 -9.67 -3.82 -0.34
CA ASP A 32 -9.85 -5.26 -0.14
C ASP A 32 -9.81 -5.64 1.34
N THR A 33 -8.89 -5.02 2.08
CA THR A 33 -8.62 -5.39 3.47
C THR A 33 -7.91 -4.29 4.23
N ILE A 34 -7.75 -4.52 5.53
CA ILE A 34 -6.98 -3.68 6.42
C ILE A 34 -5.68 -4.39 6.77
N GLY A 35 -4.56 -3.68 6.62
CA GLY A 35 -3.25 -4.13 7.09
C GLY A 35 -2.84 -3.43 8.37
N LYS A 36 -1.83 -3.98 9.03
CA LYS A 36 -1.21 -3.40 10.21
C LYS A 36 0.27 -3.16 9.97
N VAL A 37 0.76 -2.00 10.35
CA VAL A 37 2.20 -1.70 10.35
C VAL A 37 2.87 -2.53 11.44
N LEU A 38 3.76 -3.44 11.05
CA LEU A 38 4.56 -4.23 11.99
C LEU A 38 5.84 -3.51 12.39
N ASN A 39 6.49 -2.88 11.42
CA ASN A 39 7.75 -2.18 11.63
C ASN A 39 7.98 -1.14 10.53
N ILE A 40 8.71 -0.09 10.89
CA ILE A 40 9.19 0.94 9.97
C ILE A 40 10.66 1.16 10.28
N LYS A 41 11.54 0.95 9.30
CA LYS A 41 12.98 1.09 9.46
C LYS A 41 13.53 2.04 8.40
N LYS A 42 14.18 3.11 8.86
CA LYS A 42 14.92 3.99 7.96
C LYS A 42 16.27 3.34 7.64
N ILE A 43 16.54 3.12 6.36
CA ILE A 43 17.81 2.58 5.85
C ILE A 43 18.31 3.54 4.79
N ASP A 44 19.47 4.19 5.05
CA ASP A 44 19.97 5.31 4.27
C ASP A 44 18.93 6.43 4.18
N LYS A 45 18.46 6.76 2.98
CA LYS A 45 17.45 7.79 2.75
C LYS A 45 16.04 7.23 2.59
N SER A 46 15.88 5.92 2.45
CA SER A 46 14.61 5.25 2.21
C SER A 46 14.07 4.59 3.48
N TYR A 47 12.81 4.19 3.42
CA TYR A 47 12.13 3.55 4.54
C TYR A 47 11.62 2.18 4.13
N LEU A 48 11.92 1.18 4.95
CA LEU A 48 11.37 -0.16 4.82
C LEU A 48 10.16 -0.30 5.72
N PHE A 49 9.01 -0.52 5.13
CA PHE A 49 7.77 -0.80 5.85
C PHE A 49 7.47 -2.29 5.81
N ASP A 50 7.12 -2.84 6.96
CA ASP A 50 6.69 -4.22 7.10
C ASP A 50 5.23 -4.23 7.54
N PHE A 51 4.37 -4.89 6.76
CA PHE A 51 2.93 -4.94 6.99
C PHE A 51 2.47 -6.36 7.26
N GLN A 52 1.53 -6.46 8.19
CA GLN A 52 0.72 -7.66 8.37
C GLN A 52 -0.57 -7.51 7.56
N ILE A 53 -0.93 -8.58 6.90
CA ILE A 53 -2.21 -8.73 6.18
C ILE A 53 -2.78 -10.11 6.54
N ASN A 54 -4.10 -10.28 6.45
CA ASN A 54 -4.66 -11.59 6.73
C ASN A 54 -4.25 -12.62 5.66
N GLN A 55 -4.28 -13.90 6.03
CA GLN A 55 -3.77 -14.98 5.18
C GLN A 55 -4.63 -15.20 3.92
N ARG A 56 -5.88 -14.79 3.95
CA ARG A 56 -6.78 -14.89 2.80
C ARG A 56 -6.31 -14.01 1.65
N GLU A 57 -6.11 -12.74 1.92
CA GLU A 57 -5.67 -11.76 0.92
C GLU A 57 -4.18 -11.89 0.60
N LYS A 58 -3.38 -12.39 1.54
CA LYS A 58 -1.94 -12.63 1.30
C LYS A 58 -1.70 -13.55 0.10
N LYS A 59 -2.60 -14.47 -0.18
CA LYS A 59 -2.50 -15.39 -1.33
C LYS A 59 -2.48 -14.66 -2.68
N ASP A 60 -3.07 -13.47 -2.75
CA ASP A 60 -3.15 -12.68 -3.97
C ASP A 60 -1.94 -11.78 -4.19
N LEU A 61 -1.02 -11.71 -3.23
CA LEU A 61 0.19 -10.90 -3.33
C LEU A 61 1.22 -11.54 -4.25
N ILE A 62 1.86 -10.70 -5.06
CA ILE A 62 2.94 -11.10 -5.98
C ILE A 62 4.11 -10.16 -5.75
N VAL A 63 5.32 -10.72 -5.55
CA VAL A 63 6.56 -9.92 -5.45
C VAL A 63 6.75 -9.11 -6.73
N LYS A 64 7.13 -7.85 -6.57
CA LYS A 64 7.30 -6.85 -7.64
C LYS A 64 5.99 -6.35 -8.26
N ALA A 65 4.84 -6.90 -7.88
CA ALA A 65 3.55 -6.33 -8.26
C ALA A 65 3.24 -5.05 -7.49
N SER A 66 2.33 -4.27 -8.03
CA SER A 66 1.81 -3.06 -7.38
C SER A 66 0.82 -3.39 -6.27
N ILE A 67 0.75 -2.52 -5.29
CA ILE A 67 -0.23 -2.56 -4.20
C ILE A 67 -0.57 -1.12 -3.82
N CYS A 68 -1.82 -0.88 -3.45
CA CYS A 68 -2.27 0.44 -3.03
C CYS A 68 -2.47 0.45 -1.51
N ILE A 69 -1.75 1.33 -0.82
CA ILE A 69 -1.82 1.50 0.62
C ILE A 69 -2.26 2.91 0.94
N ASN A 70 -3.40 3.07 1.60
CA ASN A 70 -4.02 4.37 1.88
C ASN A 70 -4.11 5.26 0.63
N GLY A 71 -4.41 4.66 -0.53
CA GLY A 71 -4.49 5.36 -1.81
C GLY A 71 -3.14 5.59 -2.51
N ILE A 72 -2.02 5.12 -1.94
CA ILE A 72 -0.68 5.31 -2.53
C ILE A 72 -0.28 4.06 -3.29
N SER A 73 0.09 4.23 -4.56
CA SER A 73 0.64 3.16 -5.40
C SER A 73 2.07 2.85 -4.99
N LEU A 74 2.31 1.61 -4.59
CA LEU A 74 3.61 1.12 -4.12
C LEU A 74 3.92 -0.24 -4.74
N THR A 75 5.14 -0.71 -4.55
CA THR A 75 5.61 -1.99 -5.10
C THR A 75 5.97 -2.94 -3.96
N ILE A 76 5.49 -4.17 -4.04
CA ILE A 76 5.83 -5.24 -3.11
C ILE A 76 7.27 -5.67 -3.34
N SER A 77 8.14 -5.49 -2.35
CA SER A 77 9.55 -5.88 -2.44
C SER A 77 9.78 -7.32 -1.96
N LYS A 78 9.00 -7.77 -0.97
CA LYS A 78 9.13 -9.11 -0.39
C LYS A 78 7.81 -9.54 0.23
N ILE A 79 7.50 -10.82 0.12
CA ILE A 79 6.40 -11.45 0.85
C ILE A 79 6.98 -12.12 2.09
N THR A 80 6.39 -11.84 3.26
CA THR A 80 6.83 -12.34 4.55
C THR A 80 5.82 -13.36 5.10
N LYS A 81 6.16 -14.00 6.20
CA LYS A 81 5.23 -14.94 6.87
C LYS A 81 3.91 -14.27 7.26
N LYS A 82 3.96 -13.04 7.77
CA LYS A 82 2.76 -12.30 8.25
C LYS A 82 2.13 -11.40 7.20
N GLY A 83 2.86 -11.08 6.12
CA GLY A 83 2.36 -10.15 5.11
C GLY A 83 3.38 -9.82 4.04
N PHE A 84 3.84 -8.57 3.99
CA PHE A 84 4.74 -8.11 2.94
C PHE A 84 5.55 -6.89 3.37
N GLN A 85 6.58 -6.60 2.60
CA GLN A 85 7.44 -5.42 2.77
C GLN A 85 7.40 -4.55 1.53
N ILE A 86 7.50 -3.24 1.75
CA ILE A 86 7.68 -2.23 0.71
C ILE A 86 8.84 -1.30 1.07
N TRP A 87 9.51 -0.77 0.04
CA TRP A 87 10.45 0.33 0.18
C TRP A 87 9.77 1.63 -0.21
N VAL A 88 9.93 2.66 0.60
CA VAL A 88 9.37 3.99 0.37
C VAL A 88 10.52 4.97 0.20
N ILE A 89 10.56 5.61 -0.97
CA ILE A 89 11.56 6.66 -1.25
C ILE A 89 11.25 7.93 -0.45
N PRO A 90 12.25 8.79 -0.18
CA PRO A 90 12.06 9.98 0.63
C PRO A 90 10.93 10.89 0.15
N HIS A 91 10.81 11.09 -1.15
CA HIS A 91 9.76 11.94 -1.72
C HIS A 91 8.35 11.42 -1.37
N THR A 92 8.08 10.14 -1.63
CA THR A 92 6.78 9.52 -1.31
C THR A 92 6.50 9.55 0.19
N PHE A 93 7.50 9.29 1.02
CA PHE A 93 7.37 9.36 2.46
C PHE A 93 6.94 10.75 2.95
N LYS A 94 7.55 11.81 2.41
CA LYS A 94 7.24 13.18 2.81
C LYS A 94 5.89 13.69 2.29
N MET A 95 5.51 13.26 1.09
CA MET A 95 4.33 13.80 0.38
C MET A 95 3.02 13.07 0.71
N THR A 96 3.09 12.04 1.53
CA THR A 96 1.93 11.20 1.86
C THR A 96 1.80 11.04 3.37
N ASN A 97 0.67 10.45 3.81
CA ASN A 97 0.46 10.14 5.22
C ASN A 97 1.30 8.96 5.72
N LEU A 98 2.14 8.33 4.88
CA LEU A 98 3.08 7.30 5.33
C LEU A 98 4.04 7.85 6.40
N SER A 99 4.39 9.13 6.33
CA SER A 99 5.24 9.79 7.34
C SER A 99 4.63 9.83 8.73
N THR A 100 3.32 9.73 8.84
CA THR A 100 2.60 9.75 10.13
C THR A 100 2.35 8.37 10.72
N LEU A 101 2.60 7.31 9.95
CA LEU A 101 2.38 5.95 10.40
C LEU A 101 3.38 5.54 11.46
N LYS A 102 2.88 4.78 12.43
CA LYS A 102 3.66 4.16 13.50
C LYS A 102 3.34 2.68 13.58
N LYS A 103 4.20 1.93 14.27
CA LYS A 103 3.96 0.53 14.59
C LYS A 103 2.55 0.34 15.17
N ASN A 104 1.87 -0.70 14.71
CA ASN A 104 0.49 -1.06 15.05
C ASN A 104 -0.62 -0.18 14.45
N ASN A 105 -0.28 0.87 13.70
CA ASN A 105 -1.30 1.59 12.95
C ASN A 105 -1.92 0.72 11.86
N LEU A 106 -3.18 0.98 11.56
CA LEU A 106 -3.94 0.30 10.53
C LEU A 106 -3.90 1.10 9.23
N VAL A 107 -3.88 0.39 8.11
CA VAL A 107 -3.90 0.97 6.77
C VAL A 107 -4.92 0.25 5.89
N ASN A 108 -5.51 1.00 4.95
CA ASN A 108 -6.34 0.42 3.91
C ASN A 108 -5.45 -0.17 2.81
N ILE A 109 -5.76 -1.38 2.38
CA ILE A 109 -5.02 -2.08 1.33
C ILE A 109 -5.96 -2.44 0.19
N GLU A 110 -5.57 -2.04 -1.02
CA GLU A 110 -6.16 -2.49 -2.28
C GLU A 110 -5.12 -3.28 -3.06
N ILE A 111 -5.42 -4.53 -3.35
CA ILE A 111 -4.57 -5.41 -4.14
C ILE A 111 -4.78 -5.10 -5.61
N ASP A 112 -3.70 -5.03 -6.39
CA ASP A 112 -3.78 -4.78 -7.82
C ASP A 112 -4.71 -5.80 -8.48
N ILE A 113 -5.69 -5.31 -9.23
CA ILE A 113 -6.67 -6.14 -9.93
C ILE A 113 -6.00 -7.13 -10.88
N LEU A 114 -4.88 -6.76 -11.48
CA LEU A 114 -4.10 -7.66 -12.34
C LEU A 114 -3.55 -8.85 -11.56
N SER A 115 -3.09 -8.63 -10.31
CA SER A 115 -2.64 -9.72 -9.44
C SER A 115 -3.75 -10.71 -9.14
N LYS A 116 -4.97 -10.23 -8.92
CA LYS A 116 -6.14 -11.08 -8.68
C LYS A 116 -6.46 -11.94 -9.90
N TYR A 117 -6.45 -11.37 -11.09
CA TYR A 117 -6.68 -12.10 -12.34
C TYR A 117 -5.60 -13.15 -12.61
N VAL A 118 -4.32 -12.77 -12.48
CA VAL A 118 -3.20 -13.70 -12.67
C VAL A 118 -3.30 -14.89 -11.73
N LYS A 119 -3.60 -14.68 -10.46
CA LYS A 119 -3.74 -15.78 -9.47
C LYS A 119 -4.91 -16.71 -9.77
N ASN A 120 -5.98 -16.22 -10.37
CA ASN A 120 -7.14 -17.04 -10.74
C ASN A 120 -6.86 -17.98 -11.93
N PHE A 121 -5.82 -17.70 -12.75
CA PHE A 121 -5.41 -18.53 -13.88
C PHE A 121 -4.30 -19.54 -13.57
N PHE A 122 -3.65 -19.40 -12.44
CA PHE A 122 -2.56 -20.24 -11.96
C PHE A 122 -2.84 -20.70 -10.53
#